data_9720ff828e60f0e09e21fabacd4895d9
#
_entry.id   9720ff828e60f0e09e21fabacd4895d9
#
_cell.length_a   1.000
_cell.length_b   1.000
_cell.length_c   1.000
_cell.angle_alpha   90.00
_cell.angle_beta   90.00
_cell.angle_gamma   90.00
#
_symmetry.space_group_name_H-M   'P 1'
#
loop_
_entity.id
_entity.type
_entity.pdbx_description
1 polymer ?
#
loop_
_entity_poly.entity_id
_entity_poly.type
_entity_poly.pdbx_seq_one_letter_code
_entity_poly.pdbx_strand_id
1 'polypeptide(L)' 'RITDLMQAFHTNRTYISRFINREYGMNFSRYINMLRLREMEALRNDPACYRLPEEERACLAGFSNFRSYQRVKRMAEKEK' A
#
# COMPACT_ATOMS: atom_id res chain seq x y z
N ARG A 1 -3.07 -2.40 -10.62
CA ARG A 1 -2.31 -2.79 -9.45
C ARG A 1 -1.49 -1.63 -8.91
N ILE A 2 -0.97 -1.78 -7.71
CA ILE A 2 -0.17 -0.73 -7.06
C ILE A 2 1.01 -0.31 -7.92
N THR A 3 1.67 -1.26 -8.56
CA THR A 3 2.82 -0.97 -9.43
C THR A 3 2.46 -0.02 -10.56
N ASP A 4 1.31 -0.26 -11.20
CA ASP A 4 0.84 0.59 -12.28
C ASP A 4 0.49 1.99 -11.77
N LEU A 5 -0.13 2.07 -10.60
CA LEU A 5 -0.49 3.34 -9.99
C LEU A 5 0.76 4.14 -9.61
N MET A 6 1.79 3.46 -9.08
CA MET A 6 3.05 4.12 -8.73
C MET A 6 3.74 4.68 -9.97
N GLN A 7 3.75 3.93 -11.07
CA GLN A 7 4.30 4.41 -12.33
C GLN A 7 3.54 5.63 -12.85
N ALA A 8 2.22 5.56 -12.83
CA ALA A 8 1.37 6.67 -13.24
C ALA A 8 1.61 7.90 -12.36
N PHE A 9 1.82 7.69 -11.06
CA PHE A 9 2.10 8.79 -10.14
C PHE A 9 3.41 9.49 -10.49
N HIS A 10 4.46 8.75 -10.81
CA HIS A 10 5.74 9.35 -11.20
C HIS A 10 5.62 10.18 -12.46
N THR A 11 4.75 9.79 -13.38
CA THR A 11 4.55 10.50 -14.64
C THR A 11 3.61 11.70 -14.49
N ASN A 12 2.53 11.54 -13.71
CA ASN A 12 1.48 12.54 -13.56
C ASN A 12 1.21 12.89 -12.10
N ARG A 13 2.29 13.17 -11.38
CA ARG A 13 2.24 13.34 -9.93
C ARG A 13 1.20 14.35 -9.45
N THR A 14 1.23 15.56 -10.03
CA THR A 14 0.32 16.63 -9.60
C THR A 14 -1.13 16.27 -9.85
N TYR A 15 -1.40 15.74 -11.03
CA TYR A 15 -2.76 15.36 -11.40
C TYR A 15 -3.32 14.28 -10.48
N ILE A 16 -2.54 13.23 -10.27
CA ILE A 16 -2.98 12.09 -9.46
C ILE A 16 -3.14 12.48 -7.99
N SER A 17 -2.21 13.29 -7.46
CA SER A 17 -2.32 13.78 -6.09
C SER A 17 -3.61 14.58 -5.87
N ARG A 18 -3.95 15.45 -6.82
CA ARG A 18 -5.18 16.23 -6.75
C ARG A 18 -6.40 15.34 -6.85
N PHE A 19 -6.36 14.37 -7.76
CA PHE A 19 -7.46 13.43 -7.93
C PHE A 19 -7.73 12.65 -6.64
N ILE A 20 -6.68 12.07 -6.06
CA ILE A 20 -6.81 11.29 -4.82
C ILE A 20 -7.32 12.15 -3.68
N ASN A 21 -6.80 13.37 -3.55
CA ASN A 21 -7.23 14.28 -2.49
C ASN A 21 -8.70 14.64 -2.64
N ARG A 22 -9.13 14.95 -3.86
CA ARG A 22 -10.52 15.34 -4.13
C ARG A 22 -11.50 14.20 -3.95
N GLU A 23 -11.17 13.01 -4.48
CA GLU A 23 -12.10 11.88 -4.48
C GLU A 23 -12.13 11.12 -3.16
N TYR A 24 -11.01 11.06 -2.46
CA TYR A 24 -10.89 10.24 -1.25
C TYR A 24 -10.57 11.03 0.01
N GLY A 25 -10.34 12.34 -0.11
CA GLY A 25 -10.06 13.20 1.03
C GLY A 25 -8.77 12.86 1.76
N MET A 26 -7.78 12.29 1.06
CA MET A 26 -6.50 11.91 1.67
C MET A 26 -5.35 12.20 0.71
N ASN A 27 -4.12 12.28 1.25
CA ASN A 27 -2.97 12.48 0.38
C ASN A 27 -2.58 11.16 -0.29
N PHE A 28 -1.72 11.25 -1.31
CA PHE A 28 -1.35 10.08 -2.10
C PHE A 28 -0.64 9.03 -1.26
N SER A 29 0.27 9.44 -0.38
CA SER A 29 1.03 8.50 0.45
C SER A 29 0.11 7.66 1.34
N ARG A 30 -0.87 8.30 1.95
CA ARG A 30 -1.85 7.59 2.79
C ARG A 30 -2.68 6.62 1.95
N TYR A 31 -3.10 7.06 0.77
CA TYR A 31 -3.89 6.23 -0.13
C TYR A 31 -3.10 4.98 -0.55
N ILE A 32 -1.85 5.16 -0.96
CA ILE A 32 -0.98 4.05 -1.38
C ILE A 32 -0.74 3.08 -0.22
N ASN A 33 -0.50 3.60 0.98
CA ASN A 33 -0.29 2.73 2.14
C ASN A 33 -1.53 1.90 2.46
N MET A 34 -2.70 2.49 2.30
CA MET A 34 -3.96 1.76 2.45
C MET A 34 -4.07 0.61 1.45
N LEU A 35 -3.72 0.87 0.18
CA LEU A 35 -3.74 -0.16 -0.85
C LEU A 35 -2.73 -1.27 -0.56
N ARG A 36 -1.55 -0.90 -0.06
CA ARG A 36 -0.52 -1.88 0.30
C ARG A 36 -0.99 -2.78 1.44
N LEU A 37 -1.69 -2.23 2.43
CA LEU A 37 -2.24 -3.02 3.52
C LEU A 37 -3.30 -3.99 3.01
N ARG A 38 -4.14 -3.56 2.09
CA ARG A 38 -5.13 -4.44 1.46
C ARG A 38 -4.46 -5.57 0.69
N GLU A 39 -3.36 -5.27 0.01
CA GLU A 39 -2.60 -6.29 -0.72
C GLU A 39 -2.01 -7.31 0.25
N MET A 40 -1.52 -6.88 1.43
CA MET A 40 -1.04 -7.79 2.46
C MET A 40 -2.12 -8.77 2.88
N GLU A 41 -3.34 -8.28 3.05
CA GLU A 41 -4.48 -9.12 3.42
C GLU A 41 -4.78 -10.14 2.33
N ALA A 42 -4.77 -9.70 1.09
CA ALA A 42 -5.00 -10.58 -0.05
C ALA A 42 -3.93 -11.67 -0.15
N LEU A 43 -2.67 -11.30 0.07
CA LEU A 43 -1.56 -12.27 0.03
C LEU A 43 -1.65 -13.29 1.15
N ARG A 44 -2.09 -12.87 2.32
CA ARG A 44 -2.28 -13.78 3.45
C ARG A 44 -3.30 -14.87 3.13
N ASN A 45 -4.31 -14.55 2.35
CA ASN A 45 -5.39 -15.46 2.00
C ASN A 45 -5.15 -16.20 0.67
N ASP A 46 -4.02 -15.92 0.00
CA ASP A 46 -3.68 -16.54 -1.26
C ASP A 46 -2.99 -17.88 -0.99
N PRO A 47 -3.51 -19.01 -1.55
CA PRO A 47 -2.88 -20.31 -1.35
C PRO A 47 -1.41 -20.38 -1.78
N ALA A 48 -0.99 -19.54 -2.73
CA ALA A 48 0.38 -19.52 -3.21
C ALA A 48 1.30 -18.70 -2.30
N CYS A 49 0.75 -17.83 -1.45
CA CYS A 49 1.53 -16.85 -0.70
C CYS A 49 1.39 -16.94 0.81
N TYR A 50 0.36 -17.63 1.33
CA TYR A 50 0.12 -17.61 2.76
C TYR A 50 1.26 -18.23 3.59
N ARG A 51 2.06 -19.11 2.98
CA ARG A 51 3.20 -19.75 3.65
C ARG A 51 4.47 -18.92 3.63
N LEU A 52 4.48 -17.83 2.86
CA LEU A 52 5.65 -16.97 2.80
C LEU A 52 5.84 -16.23 4.12
N PRO A 53 7.08 -15.94 4.51
CA PRO A 53 7.32 -15.07 5.66
C PRO A 53 6.62 -13.73 5.46
N GLU A 54 6.20 -13.11 6.54
CA GLU A 54 5.52 -11.81 6.49
C GLU A 54 6.37 -10.76 5.79
N GLU A 55 7.70 -10.81 5.98
CA GLU A 55 8.61 -9.90 5.32
C GLU A 55 8.53 -9.99 3.80
N GLU A 56 8.43 -11.20 3.26
CA GLU A 56 8.32 -11.39 1.82
C GLU A 56 6.98 -10.91 1.30
N ARG A 57 5.91 -11.18 2.04
CA ARG A 57 4.59 -10.67 1.66
C ARG A 57 4.56 -9.14 1.64
N ALA A 58 5.21 -8.50 2.62
CA ALA A 58 5.29 -7.04 2.66
C ALA A 58 6.01 -6.50 1.43
N CYS A 59 7.08 -7.16 1.01
CA CYS A 59 7.79 -6.76 -0.19
C CYS A 59 6.91 -6.89 -1.43
N LEU A 60 6.19 -8.00 -1.55
CA LEU A 60 5.26 -8.22 -2.66
C LEU A 60 4.12 -7.21 -2.67
N ALA A 61 3.70 -6.75 -1.50
CA ALA A 61 2.63 -5.76 -1.38
C ALA A 61 3.10 -4.34 -1.75
N GLY A 62 4.41 -4.15 -1.93
CA GLY A 62 4.95 -2.87 -2.37
C GLY A 62 5.64 -2.05 -1.29
N PHE A 63 5.80 -2.57 -0.08
CA PHE A 63 6.56 -1.87 0.96
C PHE A 63 8.05 -1.96 0.68
N SER A 64 8.77 -0.88 0.94
CA SER A 64 10.21 -0.84 0.68
C SER A 64 10.99 -1.75 1.62
N ASN A 65 10.50 -1.95 2.84
CA ASN A 65 11.09 -2.87 3.80
C ASN A 65 10.04 -3.25 4.84
N PHE A 66 10.39 -4.23 5.69
CA PHE A 66 9.45 -4.73 6.69
C PHE A 66 9.13 -3.68 7.76
N ARG A 67 10.11 -2.85 8.10
CA ARG A 67 9.89 -1.79 9.09
C ARG A 67 8.85 -0.79 8.62
N SER A 68 8.86 -0.44 7.35
CA SER A 68 7.86 0.44 6.76
C SER A 68 6.46 -0.16 6.87
N TYR A 69 6.34 -1.46 6.59
CA TYR A 69 5.06 -2.15 6.74
C TYR A 69 4.58 -2.11 8.19
N GLN A 70 5.45 -2.41 9.15
CA GLN A 70 5.09 -2.40 10.55
C GLN A 70 4.60 -1.03 11.01
N ARG A 71 5.29 0.02 10.57
CA ARG A 71 4.91 1.40 10.89
C ARG A 71 3.52 1.73 10.34
N VAL A 72 3.28 1.43 9.08
CA VAL A 72 2.00 1.70 8.43
C VAL A 72 0.87 0.91 9.09
N LYS A 73 1.11 -0.36 9.38
CA LYS A 73 0.14 -1.21 10.06
C LYS A 73 -0.24 -0.64 11.43
N ARG A 74 0.76 -0.18 12.19
CA ARG A 74 0.54 0.40 13.51
C ARG A 74 -0.28 1.68 13.42
N MET A 75 0.02 2.52 12.46
CA MET A 75 -0.73 3.76 12.24
C MET A 75 -2.18 3.47 11.88
N ALA A 76 -2.42 2.49 11.02
CA ALA A 76 -3.77 2.11 10.63
C ALA A 76 -4.57 1.57 11.82
N GLU A 77 -3.92 0.81 12.70
CA GLU A 77 -4.57 0.29 13.90
C GLU A 77 -4.99 1.41 14.86
N LYS A 78 -4.19 2.47 14.94
CA LYS A 78 -4.51 3.63 15.78
C LYS A 78 -5.68 4.44 15.27
N GLU A 79 -5.92 4.40 13.95
CA GLU A 79 -7.00 5.16 13.34
C GLU A 79 -8.36 4.49 13.48
N LYS A 80 -8.40 3.26 13.96
CA LYS A 80 -9.63 2.56 14.27
C LYS A 80 -10.13 2.96 15.65
#